data_ee4bbe6b8e208e0c5a18bc2ea12c0c8d
#
_entry.id   ee4bbe6b8e208e0c5a18bc2ea12c0c8d
#
_cell.length_a   1.000
_cell.length_b   1.000
_cell.length_c   1.000
_cell.angle_alpha   90.00
_cell.angle_beta   90.00
_cell.angle_gamma   90.00
#
_symmetry.space_group_name_H-M   'P 1'
#
loop_
_entity.id
_entity.type
_entity.pdbx_description
1 polymer ?
#
loop_
_entity_poly.entity_id
_entity_poly.type
_entity_poly.pdbx_seq_one_letter_code
_entity_poly.pdbx_strand_id
1 'polypeptide(L)'
;QRLAEGKTFRVKTSWYGVKIYQEYELFMAGRVDWVKFVQKIYEAFDKKINDMVYEAVMAAGTKIVPQSQFVKTGQISNDTKDQFITLIEDVQAATGNEVVIMGTKSALSKLNAITDVDWISNSMKEERHTTGRVGIWEGTRLVEIPQVFAPNDTSKKLVDNTKLLIMPVADNRFIKMFNEGEADIREISDGDTNMDMTIEYEYMRKMGIATVIGKLFGV
;
A
#
# COMPACT_ATOMS: atom_id res chain seq x y z
N GLN A 1 -9.87 23.13 -29.04
CA GLN A 1 -9.90 21.91 -28.22
C GLN A 1 -11.01 22.07 -27.17
N ARG A 2 -12.01 21.20 -27.19
CA ARG A 2 -13.14 21.28 -26.24
C ARG A 2 -12.66 20.79 -24.89
N LEU A 3 -12.86 21.56 -23.84
CA LEU A 3 -12.60 21.11 -22.47
C LEU A 3 -13.55 19.93 -22.18
N ALA A 4 -12.99 18.84 -21.69
CA ALA A 4 -13.79 17.69 -21.28
C ALA A 4 -14.65 18.06 -20.08
N GLU A 5 -15.94 17.75 -20.13
CA GLU A 5 -16.83 17.89 -19.00
C GLU A 5 -16.37 16.94 -17.88
N GLY A 6 -16.27 17.47 -16.67
CA GLY A 6 -15.92 16.67 -15.50
C GLY A 6 -16.97 15.60 -15.25
N LYS A 7 -16.54 14.42 -14.79
CA LYS A 7 -17.43 13.36 -14.35
C LYS A 7 -17.55 13.37 -12.84
N THR A 8 -18.78 13.25 -12.33
CA THR A 8 -19.03 13.09 -10.91
C THR A 8 -18.94 11.60 -10.54
N PHE A 9 -18.15 11.29 -9.55
CA PHE A 9 -17.99 9.93 -9.03
C PHE A 9 -18.54 9.88 -7.61
N ARG A 10 -19.30 8.81 -7.31
CA ARG A 10 -19.75 8.54 -5.95
C ARG A 10 -18.78 7.57 -5.29
N VAL A 11 -18.14 8.00 -4.21
CA VAL A 11 -17.26 7.16 -3.40
C VAL A 11 -18.08 6.57 -2.26
N LYS A 12 -17.96 5.26 -2.06
CA LYS A 12 -18.59 4.57 -0.95
C LYS A 12 -17.70 4.71 0.28
N THR A 13 -18.21 5.34 1.32
CA THR A 13 -17.58 5.44 2.63
C THR A 13 -18.19 4.44 3.59
N SER A 14 -17.40 3.94 4.51
CA SER A 14 -17.84 3.00 5.55
C SER A 14 -17.27 3.44 6.90
N TRP A 15 -17.99 3.11 7.97
CA TRP A 15 -17.49 3.34 9.32
C TRP A 15 -16.44 2.30 9.69
N TYR A 16 -15.35 2.79 10.24
CA TYR A 16 -14.28 1.97 10.82
C TYR A 16 -14.09 2.41 12.26
N GLY A 17 -14.11 1.45 13.16
CA GLY A 17 -13.95 1.68 14.58
C GLY A 17 -12.86 0.82 15.17
N VAL A 18 -12.23 1.32 16.21
CA VAL A 18 -11.33 0.58 17.10
C VAL A 18 -11.91 0.72 18.49
N LYS A 19 -12.15 -0.41 19.14
CA LYS A 19 -12.56 -0.49 20.53
C LYS A 19 -11.37 -0.96 21.34
N ILE A 20 -11.03 -0.22 22.37
CA ILE A 20 -9.97 -0.57 23.30
C ILE A 20 -10.57 -0.56 24.69
N TYR A 21 -10.28 -1.60 25.46
CA TYR A 21 -10.73 -1.74 26.84
C TYR A 21 -9.53 -1.87 27.78
N GLN A 22 -9.73 -1.44 29.01
CA GLN A 22 -8.75 -1.56 30.08
C GLN A 22 -9.49 -1.82 31.39
N GLU A 23 -8.91 -2.64 32.24
CA GLU A 23 -9.43 -2.90 33.57
C GLU A 23 -9.42 -1.61 34.40
N TYR A 24 -10.56 -1.30 35.01
CA TYR A 24 -10.75 -0.08 35.81
C TYR A 24 -9.76 0.02 36.99
N GLU A 25 -9.46 -1.09 37.62
CA GLU A 25 -8.51 -1.16 38.74
C GLU A 25 -7.09 -0.73 38.33
N LEU A 26 -6.63 -1.15 37.15
CA LEU A 26 -5.32 -0.77 36.63
C LEU A 26 -5.28 0.71 36.27
N PHE A 27 -6.41 1.25 35.78
CA PHE A 27 -6.55 2.66 35.50
C PHE A 27 -6.47 3.50 36.79
N MET A 28 -7.24 3.13 37.83
CA MET A 28 -7.23 3.81 39.13
C MET A 28 -5.88 3.68 39.88
N ALA A 29 -5.15 2.59 39.66
CA ALA A 29 -3.80 2.42 40.16
C ALA A 29 -2.73 3.26 39.45
N GLY A 30 -3.11 4.07 38.46
CA GLY A 30 -2.19 4.89 37.64
C GLY A 30 -1.19 4.09 36.80
N ARG A 31 -1.49 2.82 36.52
CA ARG A 31 -0.62 1.93 35.75
C ARG A 31 -0.88 1.99 34.24
N VAL A 32 -1.90 2.73 33.82
CA VAL A 32 -2.26 2.91 32.42
C VAL A 32 -1.60 4.18 31.90
N ASP A 33 -0.75 4.03 30.89
CA ASP A 33 -0.14 5.13 30.17
C ASP A 33 -1.08 5.57 29.04
N TRP A 34 -1.79 6.68 29.26
CA TRP A 34 -2.71 7.25 28.28
C TRP A 34 -2.07 7.56 26.94
N VAL A 35 -0.82 8.02 26.94
CA VAL A 35 -0.13 8.36 25.70
C VAL A 35 0.07 7.11 24.86
N LYS A 36 0.51 6.03 25.47
CA LYS A 36 0.67 4.74 24.79
C LYS A 36 -0.67 4.16 24.33
N PHE A 37 -1.73 4.38 25.10
CA PHE A 37 -3.07 3.93 24.75
C PHE A 37 -3.58 4.62 23.48
N VAL A 38 -3.51 5.94 23.44
CA VAL A 38 -3.89 6.73 22.26
C VAL A 38 -3.00 6.40 21.05
N GLN A 39 -1.70 6.21 21.26
CA GLN A 39 -0.77 5.81 20.22
C GLN A 39 -1.17 4.48 19.56
N LYS A 40 -1.58 3.48 20.34
CA LYS A 40 -2.06 2.20 19.80
C LYS A 40 -3.31 2.35 18.92
N ILE A 41 -4.21 3.28 19.25
CA ILE A 41 -5.36 3.59 18.41
C ILE A 41 -4.90 4.10 17.04
N TYR A 42 -4.00 5.08 17.03
CA TYR A 42 -3.46 5.62 15.78
C TYR A 42 -2.73 4.55 14.95
N GLU A 43 -1.88 3.75 15.57
CA GLU A 43 -1.17 2.66 14.90
C GLU A 43 -2.13 1.64 14.26
N ALA A 44 -3.22 1.31 14.95
CA ALA A 44 -4.25 0.41 14.42
C ALA A 44 -4.97 1.01 13.21
N PHE A 45 -5.28 2.31 13.26
CA PHE A 45 -5.89 3.02 12.12
C PHE A 45 -4.94 3.14 10.94
N ASP A 46 -3.69 3.53 11.17
CA ASP A 46 -2.68 3.64 10.11
C ASP A 46 -2.47 2.29 9.43
N LYS A 47 -2.40 1.21 10.20
CA LYS A 47 -2.32 -0.14 9.65
C LYS A 47 -3.53 -0.45 8.77
N LYS A 48 -4.74 -0.14 9.24
CA LYS A 48 -5.97 -0.37 8.46
C LYS A 48 -6.01 0.47 7.17
N ILE A 49 -5.59 1.72 7.24
CA ILE A 49 -5.51 2.59 6.05
C ILE A 49 -4.51 2.02 5.04
N ASN A 50 -3.35 1.58 5.48
CA ASN A 50 -2.34 0.98 4.62
C ASN A 50 -2.85 -0.31 3.95
N ASP A 51 -3.57 -1.16 4.69
CA ASP A 51 -4.21 -2.36 4.16
C ASP A 51 -5.22 -2.00 3.06
N MET A 52 -6.09 -1.01 3.32
CA MET A 52 -7.09 -0.55 2.36
C MET A 52 -6.47 0.06 1.11
N VAL A 53 -5.39 0.84 1.27
CA VAL A 53 -4.64 1.41 0.14
C VAL A 53 -4.04 0.29 -0.70
N TYR A 54 -3.42 -0.70 -0.06
CA TYR A 54 -2.84 -1.83 -0.76
C TYR A 54 -3.89 -2.66 -1.52
N GLU A 55 -5.01 -2.98 -0.87
CA GLU A 55 -6.13 -3.67 -1.51
C GLU A 55 -6.68 -2.89 -2.71
N ALA A 56 -6.77 -1.55 -2.59
CA ALA A 56 -7.22 -0.68 -3.68
C ALA A 56 -6.25 -0.70 -4.87
N VAL A 57 -4.93 -0.70 -4.62
CA VAL A 57 -3.91 -0.82 -5.67
C VAL A 57 -4.03 -2.16 -6.40
N MET A 58 -4.11 -3.26 -5.65
CA MET A 58 -4.21 -4.60 -6.22
C MET A 58 -5.52 -4.80 -6.99
N ALA A 59 -6.64 -4.30 -6.45
CA ALA A 59 -7.92 -4.33 -7.12
C ALA A 59 -7.93 -3.48 -8.40
N ALA A 60 -7.22 -2.35 -8.40
CA ALA A 60 -7.05 -1.53 -9.58
C ALA A 60 -6.32 -2.28 -10.69
N GLY A 61 -5.22 -2.96 -10.38
CA GLY A 61 -4.48 -3.77 -11.35
C GLY A 61 -5.31 -4.85 -12.02
N THR A 62 -6.25 -5.46 -11.27
CA THR A 62 -7.11 -6.52 -11.83
C THR A 62 -8.37 -6.03 -12.54
N LYS A 63 -8.93 -4.88 -12.12
CA LYS A 63 -10.23 -4.40 -12.64
C LYS A 63 -10.12 -3.43 -13.80
N ILE A 64 -8.99 -2.75 -13.95
CA ILE A 64 -8.89 -1.58 -14.82
C ILE A 64 -8.23 -1.90 -16.15
N VAL A 65 -7.54 -3.02 -16.24
CA VAL A 65 -6.72 -3.30 -17.42
C VAL A 65 -7.27 -4.45 -18.23
N PRO A 66 -8.14 -4.17 -19.19
CA PRO A 66 -8.37 -5.11 -20.28
C PRO A 66 -7.28 -5.07 -21.35
N GLN A 67 -6.30 -4.16 -21.26
CA GLN A 67 -5.28 -4.04 -22.30
C GLN A 67 -4.07 -4.90 -21.93
N SER A 68 -3.89 -5.98 -22.67
CA SER A 68 -2.82 -6.97 -22.48
C SER A 68 -1.39 -6.40 -22.56
N GLN A 69 -1.23 -5.20 -23.09
CA GLN A 69 0.07 -4.52 -23.16
C GLN A 69 0.56 -4.01 -21.80
N PHE A 70 -0.33 -3.69 -20.84
CA PHE A 70 0.02 -3.17 -19.52
C PHE A 70 0.04 -4.23 -18.43
N VAL A 71 -0.32 -5.46 -18.75
CA VAL A 71 -0.24 -6.60 -17.81
C VAL A 71 0.52 -7.72 -18.47
N LYS A 72 1.60 -8.13 -17.86
CA LYS A 72 2.39 -9.27 -18.28
C LYS A 72 2.41 -10.31 -17.17
N THR A 73 2.22 -11.56 -17.54
CA THR A 73 2.26 -12.70 -16.64
C THR A 73 3.34 -13.67 -17.09
N GLY A 74 4.10 -14.20 -16.15
CA GLY A 74 5.19 -15.13 -16.45
C GLY A 74 6.31 -15.04 -15.43
N GLN A 75 7.33 -15.83 -15.62
CA GLN A 75 8.54 -15.76 -14.83
C GLN A 75 9.49 -14.71 -15.40
N ILE A 76 10.15 -13.99 -14.51
CA ILE A 76 11.21 -13.04 -14.89
C ILE A 76 12.47 -13.86 -15.19
N SER A 77 12.86 -13.87 -16.47
CA SER A 77 14.03 -14.57 -17.01
C SER A 77 14.69 -13.71 -18.09
N ASN A 78 15.86 -14.10 -18.54
CA ASN A 78 16.55 -13.41 -19.65
C ASN A 78 15.68 -13.36 -20.92
N ASP A 79 14.91 -14.40 -21.19
CA ASP A 79 14.02 -14.48 -22.35
C ASP A 79 12.82 -13.50 -22.27
N THR A 80 12.45 -13.07 -21.06
CA THR A 80 11.35 -12.16 -20.81
C THR A 80 11.79 -10.74 -20.49
N LYS A 81 13.11 -10.49 -20.45
CA LYS A 81 13.70 -9.17 -20.14
C LYS A 81 13.17 -8.09 -21.08
N ASP A 82 13.18 -8.34 -22.39
CA ASP A 82 12.74 -7.37 -23.40
C ASP A 82 11.25 -7.04 -23.26
N GLN A 83 10.43 -8.04 -22.90
CA GLN A 83 9.00 -7.82 -22.68
C GLN A 83 8.74 -6.93 -21.46
N PHE A 84 9.59 -7.05 -20.44
CA PHE A 84 9.50 -6.22 -19.25
C PHE A 84 9.97 -4.79 -19.52
N ILE A 85 11.03 -4.60 -20.30
CA ILE A 85 11.48 -3.27 -20.76
C ILE A 85 10.39 -2.61 -21.62
N THR A 86 9.80 -3.35 -22.56
CA THR A 86 8.69 -2.85 -23.39
C THR A 86 7.51 -2.40 -22.52
N LEU A 87 7.19 -3.15 -21.48
CA LEU A 87 6.13 -2.77 -20.54
C LEU A 87 6.43 -1.43 -19.84
N ILE A 88 7.67 -1.21 -19.44
CA ILE A 88 8.11 0.06 -18.83
C ILE A 88 7.95 1.21 -19.83
N GLU A 89 8.41 1.02 -21.06
CA GLU A 89 8.30 2.00 -22.14
C GLU A 89 6.84 2.32 -22.48
N ASP A 90 5.98 1.30 -22.55
CA ASP A 90 4.55 1.46 -22.83
C ASP A 90 3.86 2.31 -21.72
N VAL A 91 4.20 2.08 -20.46
CA VAL A 91 3.66 2.88 -19.35
C VAL A 91 4.20 4.31 -19.39
N GLN A 92 5.48 4.50 -19.70
CA GLN A 92 6.07 5.83 -19.89
C GLN A 92 5.40 6.58 -21.05
N ALA A 93 5.24 5.93 -22.17
CA ALA A 93 4.61 6.52 -23.35
C ALA A 93 3.14 6.89 -23.09
N ALA A 94 2.40 6.03 -22.40
CA ALA A 94 0.99 6.26 -22.07
C ALA A 94 0.79 7.38 -21.03
N THR A 95 1.73 7.56 -20.13
CA THR A 95 1.61 8.53 -19.03
C THR A 95 2.36 9.83 -19.28
N GLY A 96 3.39 9.79 -20.12
CA GLY A 96 4.30 10.92 -20.36
C GLY A 96 5.16 11.28 -19.13
N ASN A 97 5.31 10.37 -18.17
CA ASN A 97 6.07 10.58 -16.94
C ASN A 97 7.10 9.48 -16.75
N GLU A 98 8.10 9.77 -15.92
CA GLU A 98 9.01 8.75 -15.43
C GLU A 98 8.23 7.70 -14.62
N VAL A 99 8.73 6.49 -14.59
CA VAL A 99 8.14 5.39 -13.83
C VAL A 99 9.09 4.85 -12.77
N VAL A 100 8.53 4.23 -11.77
CA VAL A 100 9.25 3.48 -10.73
C VAL A 100 8.72 2.06 -10.69
N ILE A 101 9.59 1.10 -10.44
CA ILE A 101 9.21 -0.29 -10.22
C ILE A 101 9.07 -0.50 -8.72
N MET A 102 7.89 -0.91 -8.29
CA MET A 102 7.57 -1.15 -6.90
C MET A 102 7.29 -2.63 -6.66
N GLY A 103 7.77 -3.15 -5.56
CA GLY A 103 7.52 -4.53 -5.18
C GLY A 103 8.12 -4.88 -3.83
N THR A 104 7.82 -6.06 -3.35
CA THR A 104 8.48 -6.57 -2.13
C THR A 104 9.95 -6.88 -2.40
N LYS A 105 10.75 -6.95 -1.34
CA LYS A 105 12.17 -7.33 -1.45
C LYS A 105 12.36 -8.64 -2.24
N SER A 106 11.48 -9.63 -2.01
CA SER A 106 11.50 -10.90 -2.73
C SER A 106 11.18 -10.76 -4.23
N ALA A 107 10.21 -9.92 -4.59
CA ALA A 107 9.86 -9.66 -5.98
C ALA A 107 10.98 -8.90 -6.70
N LEU A 108 11.50 -7.84 -6.09
CA LEU A 108 12.58 -7.03 -6.64
C LEU A 108 13.89 -7.81 -6.79
N SER A 109 14.17 -8.77 -5.90
CA SER A 109 15.38 -9.60 -6.01
C SER A 109 15.40 -10.50 -7.26
N LYS A 110 14.22 -10.78 -7.85
CA LYS A 110 14.13 -11.55 -9.10
C LYS A 110 14.73 -10.78 -10.28
N LEU A 111 14.70 -9.44 -10.25
CA LEU A 111 15.34 -8.62 -11.26
C LEU A 111 16.88 -8.79 -11.27
N ASN A 112 17.46 -9.20 -10.15
CA ASN A 112 18.87 -9.48 -10.07
C ASN A 112 19.29 -10.65 -10.98
N ALA A 113 18.40 -11.60 -11.27
CA ALA A 113 18.67 -12.76 -12.11
C ALA A 113 18.79 -12.39 -13.60
N ILE A 114 18.17 -11.28 -14.00
CA ILE A 114 18.18 -10.77 -15.38
C ILE A 114 19.06 -9.53 -15.54
N THR A 115 19.76 -9.14 -14.47
CA THR A 115 20.70 -8.03 -14.49
C THR A 115 22.06 -8.54 -14.94
N ASP A 116 22.59 -7.94 -16.00
CA ASP A 116 23.89 -8.33 -16.53
C ASP A 116 25.00 -7.90 -15.57
N VAL A 117 25.71 -8.88 -15.02
CA VAL A 117 26.69 -8.66 -13.94
C VAL A 117 27.91 -7.87 -14.44
N ASP A 118 28.21 -7.95 -15.73
CA ASP A 118 29.37 -7.28 -16.33
C ASP A 118 29.18 -5.76 -16.46
N TRP A 119 27.91 -5.32 -16.48
CA TRP A 119 27.54 -3.90 -16.57
C TRP A 119 27.41 -3.20 -15.21
N ILE A 120 27.44 -3.95 -14.13
CA ILE A 120 27.25 -3.40 -12.78
C ILE A 120 28.55 -2.77 -12.30
N SER A 121 28.53 -1.48 -11.97
CA SER A 121 29.65 -0.77 -11.36
C SER A 121 30.01 -1.35 -9.98
N ASN A 122 31.24 -1.15 -9.53
CA ASN A 122 31.66 -1.64 -8.21
C ASN A 122 30.80 -1.07 -7.07
N SER A 123 30.38 0.19 -7.16
CA SER A 123 29.48 0.81 -6.19
C SER A 123 28.08 0.13 -6.16
N MET A 124 27.55 -0.26 -7.30
CA MET A 124 26.29 -1.00 -7.37
C MET A 124 26.44 -2.44 -6.85
N LYS A 125 27.61 -3.05 -7.00
CA LYS A 125 27.91 -4.37 -6.40
C LYS A 125 27.92 -4.29 -4.87
N GLU A 126 28.49 -3.22 -4.30
CA GLU A 126 28.48 -2.97 -2.86
C GLU A 126 27.05 -2.69 -2.36
N GLU A 127 26.28 -1.88 -3.07
CA GLU A 127 24.87 -1.64 -2.75
C GLU A 127 24.07 -2.94 -2.75
N ARG A 128 24.23 -3.78 -3.78
CA ARG A 128 23.60 -5.10 -3.85
C ARG A 128 24.01 -6.00 -2.69
N HIS A 129 25.28 -5.93 -2.27
CA HIS A 129 25.78 -6.72 -1.14
C HIS A 129 25.18 -6.26 0.19
N THR A 130 24.99 -4.95 0.36
CA THR A 130 24.46 -4.34 1.58
C THR A 130 22.94 -4.45 1.67
N THR A 131 22.22 -4.16 0.58
CA THR A 131 20.73 -4.09 0.56
C THR A 131 20.07 -5.34 0.01
N GLY A 132 20.83 -6.22 -0.66
CA GLY A 132 20.34 -7.42 -1.34
C GLY A 132 19.71 -7.14 -2.70
N ARG A 133 19.74 -5.90 -3.19
CA ARG A 133 19.20 -5.47 -4.49
C ARG A 133 19.94 -4.24 -5.00
N VAL A 134 19.79 -3.97 -6.28
CA VAL A 134 20.23 -2.71 -6.90
C VAL A 134 19.12 -1.68 -6.76
N GLY A 135 19.44 -0.42 -6.52
CA GLY A 135 18.46 0.66 -6.39
C GLY A 135 17.87 1.13 -7.73
N ILE A 136 18.59 0.88 -8.82
CA ILE A 136 18.20 1.25 -10.19
C ILE A 136 18.38 0.02 -11.07
N TRP A 137 17.38 -0.26 -11.92
CA TRP A 137 17.42 -1.33 -12.90
C TRP A 137 17.05 -0.76 -14.28
N GLU A 138 17.95 -0.94 -15.28
CA GLU A 138 17.80 -0.39 -16.64
C GLU A 138 17.33 1.08 -16.63
N GLY A 139 17.99 1.91 -15.81
CA GLY A 139 17.63 3.34 -15.68
C GLY A 139 16.38 3.63 -14.87
N THR A 140 15.65 2.62 -14.43
CA THR A 140 14.39 2.78 -13.68
C THR A 140 14.63 2.54 -12.18
N ARG A 141 14.12 3.45 -11.34
CA ARG A 141 14.26 3.37 -9.89
C ARG A 141 13.43 2.22 -9.31
N LEU A 142 14.02 1.46 -8.40
CA LEU A 142 13.35 0.42 -7.64
C LEU A 142 12.91 0.93 -6.27
N VAL A 143 11.64 0.70 -5.92
CA VAL A 143 11.06 1.10 -4.64
C VAL A 143 10.54 -0.14 -3.93
N GLU A 144 11.01 -0.37 -2.71
CA GLU A 144 10.56 -1.50 -1.90
C GLU A 144 9.24 -1.19 -1.19
N ILE A 145 8.30 -2.12 -1.29
CA ILE A 145 7.10 -2.14 -0.45
C ILE A 145 7.37 -3.10 0.69
N PRO A 146 7.41 -2.62 1.95
CA PRO A 146 7.63 -3.49 3.09
C PRO A 146 6.51 -4.53 3.21
N GLN A 147 6.88 -5.78 3.50
CA GLN A 147 5.91 -6.86 3.70
C GLN A 147 5.23 -6.71 5.05
N VAL A 148 3.92 -6.90 5.07
CA VAL A 148 3.09 -6.86 6.27
C VAL A 148 2.27 -8.14 6.36
N PHE A 149 2.08 -8.66 7.57
CA PHE A 149 1.15 -9.77 7.81
C PHE A 149 -0.27 -9.27 8.07
N ALA A 150 -1.24 -10.09 7.71
CA ALA A 150 -2.63 -9.81 8.04
C ALA A 150 -2.81 -9.67 9.58
N PRO A 151 -3.75 -8.83 10.03
CA PRO A 151 -4.06 -8.71 11.45
C PRO A 151 -4.41 -10.10 12.03
N ASN A 152 -3.73 -10.47 13.12
CA ASN A 152 -3.94 -11.74 13.85
C ASN A 152 -3.65 -13.02 13.04
N ASP A 153 -3.02 -12.92 11.87
CA ASP A 153 -2.66 -14.08 11.06
C ASP A 153 -1.26 -13.90 10.45
N THR A 154 -0.27 -14.51 11.06
CA THR A 154 1.13 -14.49 10.58
C THR A 154 1.39 -15.45 9.41
N SER A 155 0.43 -16.27 9.05
CA SER A 155 0.52 -17.14 7.87
C SER A 155 0.17 -16.41 6.57
N LYS A 156 -0.62 -15.35 6.67
CA LYS A 156 -1.10 -14.58 5.51
C LYS A 156 -0.33 -13.28 5.34
N LYS A 157 0.40 -13.18 4.25
CA LYS A 157 1.05 -11.94 3.82
C LYS A 157 0.05 -11.05 3.08
N LEU A 158 0.07 -9.75 3.36
CA LEU A 158 -0.80 -8.79 2.68
C LEU A 158 -0.28 -8.45 1.28
N VAL A 159 1.03 -8.23 1.16
CA VAL A 159 1.64 -7.84 -0.11
C VAL A 159 2.02 -9.11 -0.89
N ASP A 160 1.53 -9.22 -2.12
CA ASP A 160 1.89 -10.32 -3.01
C ASP A 160 3.38 -10.18 -3.41
N ASN A 161 4.18 -11.18 -3.06
CA ASN A 161 5.62 -11.20 -3.33
C ASN A 161 5.98 -11.72 -4.73
N THR A 162 4.98 -12.00 -5.55
CA THR A 162 5.16 -12.45 -6.93
C THR A 162 4.93 -11.37 -7.97
N LYS A 163 4.42 -10.20 -7.55
CA LYS A 163 4.06 -9.10 -8.43
C LYS A 163 5.03 -7.93 -8.35
N LEU A 164 5.29 -7.32 -9.49
CA LEU A 164 5.96 -6.04 -9.62
C LEU A 164 4.96 -5.03 -10.18
N LEU A 165 4.96 -3.84 -9.63
CA LEU A 165 4.10 -2.73 -10.06
C LEU A 165 4.97 -1.68 -10.73
N ILE A 166 4.61 -1.27 -11.94
CA ILE A 166 5.26 -0.20 -12.67
C ILE A 166 4.38 1.03 -12.57
N MET A 167 4.81 2.00 -11.75
CA MET A 167 4.00 3.14 -11.38
C MET A 167 4.58 4.44 -11.93
N PRO A 168 3.77 5.29 -12.58
CA PRO A 168 4.23 6.59 -13.02
C PRO A 168 4.48 7.51 -11.83
N VAL A 169 5.59 8.23 -11.87
CA VAL A 169 5.89 9.31 -10.92
C VAL A 169 5.16 10.56 -11.36
N ALA A 170 4.02 10.83 -10.75
CA ALA A 170 3.21 11.98 -11.10
C ALA A 170 2.71 12.69 -9.83
N ASP A 171 2.52 14.00 -9.92
CA ASP A 171 1.95 14.82 -8.84
C ASP A 171 0.51 14.42 -8.51
N ASN A 172 -0.19 13.82 -9.48
CA ASN A 172 -1.58 13.44 -9.33
C ASN A 172 -1.70 12.02 -8.79
N ARG A 173 -1.83 11.91 -7.48
CA ARG A 173 -2.00 10.63 -6.78
C ARG A 173 -3.29 9.96 -7.24
N PHE A 174 -3.19 8.73 -7.75
CA PHE A 174 -4.34 7.98 -8.29
C PHE A 174 -5.20 7.33 -7.17
N ILE A 175 -4.66 7.14 -5.97
CA ILE A 175 -5.41 6.72 -4.81
C ILE A 175 -5.74 7.94 -3.97
N LYS A 176 -7.03 8.11 -3.69
CA LYS A 176 -7.55 9.20 -2.87
C LYS A 176 -8.33 8.62 -1.70
N MET A 177 -7.98 9.05 -0.50
CA MET A 177 -8.74 8.76 0.70
C MET A 177 -9.72 9.90 0.96
N PHE A 178 -10.94 9.52 1.26
CA PHE A 178 -12.02 10.43 1.59
C PHE A 178 -12.45 10.16 3.03
N ASN A 179 -12.46 11.22 3.82
CA ASN A 179 -13.03 11.21 5.16
C ASN A 179 -14.36 11.94 5.12
N GLU A 180 -15.38 11.35 5.69
CA GLU A 180 -16.73 11.93 5.77
C GLU A 180 -17.06 12.17 7.24
N GLY A 181 -17.31 13.44 7.57
CA GLY A 181 -17.55 13.87 8.95
C GLY A 181 -16.27 13.95 9.81
N GLU A 182 -16.48 14.17 11.09
CA GLU A 182 -15.44 14.20 12.09
C GLU A 182 -15.24 12.81 12.72
N ALA A 183 -14.10 12.61 13.34
CA ALA A 183 -13.84 11.42 14.15
C ALA A 183 -14.67 11.51 15.44
N ASP A 184 -15.33 10.43 15.81
CA ASP A 184 -16.10 10.33 17.04
C ASP A 184 -15.35 9.47 18.04
N ILE A 185 -15.11 10.02 19.23
CA ILE A 185 -14.51 9.32 20.35
C ILE A 185 -15.57 9.22 21.43
N ARG A 186 -15.92 8.01 21.82
CA ARG A 186 -16.90 7.75 22.87
C ARG A 186 -16.27 6.93 23.97
N GLU A 187 -16.50 7.38 25.18
CA GLU A 187 -16.30 6.60 26.38
C GLU A 187 -17.60 5.84 26.69
N ILE A 188 -17.50 4.55 26.83
CA ILE A 188 -18.63 3.69 27.17
C ILE A 188 -18.42 3.26 28.63
N SER A 189 -18.91 4.09 29.55
CA SER A 189 -18.78 3.82 30.99
C SER A 189 -20.01 3.13 31.59
N ASP A 190 -21.18 3.27 30.97
CA ASP A 190 -22.46 2.85 31.58
C ASP A 190 -23.21 1.77 30.81
N GLY A 191 -22.67 1.25 29.75
CA GLY A 191 -23.35 0.33 28.84
C GLY A 191 -22.88 -1.11 28.90
N ASP A 192 -21.92 -1.40 29.76
CA ASP A 192 -21.40 -2.74 29.84
C ASP A 192 -22.32 -3.65 30.62
N THR A 193 -23.08 -4.45 29.88
CA THR A 193 -23.95 -5.48 30.44
C THR A 193 -23.19 -6.61 31.12
N ASN A 194 -21.86 -6.65 30.98
CA ASN A 194 -21.03 -7.73 31.52
C ASN A 194 -20.57 -7.49 32.94
N MET A 195 -20.70 -6.26 33.47
CA MET A 195 -20.25 -5.89 34.84
C MET A 195 -18.79 -6.28 35.13
N ASP A 196 -17.92 -6.24 34.11
CA ASP A 196 -16.52 -6.68 34.21
C ASP A 196 -15.59 -5.57 34.70
N MET A 197 -16.14 -4.41 35.09
CA MET A 197 -15.38 -3.25 35.57
C MET A 197 -14.29 -2.80 34.61
N THR A 198 -14.56 -2.81 33.31
CA THR A 198 -13.65 -2.28 32.29
C THR A 198 -14.07 -0.89 31.86
N ILE A 199 -13.08 -0.05 31.52
CA ILE A 199 -13.30 1.21 30.82
C ILE A 199 -13.06 0.96 29.33
N GLU A 200 -14.06 1.28 28.54
CA GLU A 200 -14.02 1.11 27.10
C GLU A 200 -14.00 2.45 26.39
N TYR A 201 -13.12 2.55 25.39
CA TYR A 201 -13.07 3.69 24.48
C TYR A 201 -13.27 3.20 23.05
N GLU A 202 -14.23 3.79 22.39
CA GLU A 202 -14.44 3.59 20.95
C GLU A 202 -13.99 4.83 20.19
N TYR A 203 -13.15 4.60 19.19
CA TYR A 203 -12.81 5.61 18.22
C TYR A 203 -13.38 5.18 16.87
N MET A 204 -14.22 6.01 16.28
CA MET A 204 -14.85 5.74 14.99
C MET A 204 -14.54 6.84 13.97
N ARG A 205 -14.31 6.43 12.74
CA ARG A 205 -14.11 7.34 11.62
C ARG A 205 -14.76 6.78 10.36
N LYS A 206 -15.48 7.63 9.65
CA LYS A 206 -16.08 7.28 8.36
C LYS A 206 -15.09 7.61 7.25
N MET A 207 -14.61 6.60 6.54
CA MET A 207 -13.64 6.78 5.48
C MET A 207 -13.90 5.84 4.31
N GLY A 208 -13.39 6.23 3.15
CA GLY A 208 -13.43 5.44 1.94
C GLY A 208 -12.21 5.69 1.09
N ILE A 209 -11.81 4.70 0.32
CA ILE A 209 -10.72 4.81 -0.63
C ILE A 209 -11.29 4.64 -2.03
N ALA A 210 -10.90 5.54 -2.91
CA ALA A 210 -11.22 5.45 -4.32
C ALA A 210 -9.94 5.54 -5.16
N THR A 211 -9.89 4.71 -6.16
CA THR A 211 -8.86 4.77 -7.19
C THR A 211 -9.38 5.60 -8.34
N VAL A 212 -8.80 6.78 -8.54
CA VAL A 212 -9.15 7.67 -9.64
C VAL A 212 -8.10 7.50 -10.74
N ILE A 213 -8.50 6.80 -11.79
CA ILE A 213 -7.58 6.48 -12.88
C ILE A 213 -7.78 7.50 -14.00
N GLY A 214 -6.90 8.47 -13.99
CA GLY A 214 -6.66 9.32 -15.14
C GLY A 214 -5.42 8.94 -15.93
N LYS A 215 -4.62 7.99 -15.40
CA LYS A 215 -3.37 7.52 -16.00
C LYS A 215 -3.21 6.02 -15.77
N LEU A 216 -2.61 5.36 -16.72
CA LEU A 216 -2.37 3.93 -16.70
C LEU A 216 -1.15 3.58 -15.83
N PHE A 217 -1.12 2.39 -15.28
CA PHE A 217 0.06 1.80 -14.66
C PHE A 217 0.21 0.34 -15.10
N GLY A 218 1.42 -0.17 -15.05
CA GLY A 218 1.74 -1.56 -15.42
C GLY A 218 1.80 -2.50 -14.20
N VAL A 219 1.42 -3.75 -14.38
CA VAL A 219 1.49 -4.82 -13.37
C VAL A 219 2.15 -6.05 -13.94
#